data_456ce55bbcc6e7eafff5eee12be093ff
#
_entry.id   456ce55bbcc6e7eafff5eee12be093ff
#
_cell.length_a   1.000
_cell.length_b   1.000
_cell.length_c   1.000
_cell.angle_alpha   90.00
_cell.angle_beta   90.00
_cell.angle_gamma   90.00
#
_symmetry.space_group_name_H-M   'P 1'
#
loop_
_entity.id
_entity.type
_entity.pdbx_description
1 polymer ?
#
loop_
_entity_poly.entity_id
_entity_poly.type
_entity_poly.pdbx_seq_one_letter_code
_entity_poly.pdbx_strand_id
1 'polypeptide(L)'
;MGAKYLAWELERRGITECAPPGADVILITCVSPIDEKYVARVRQKYPQKRIFCGGAAGTSPHSLGKHCDGVCVGDGQTFMEALLTHGADAALSLPNVWIDGQSREVSVDSAFPWNLPPIKGEDGAIRIWCGRGCKNKCAFCQTGWGQEYQENPDGAHVIRQSHRLVGKGEKIAYLSNDVAQHSFYRHLPKIEHGSYSVKYLKQNGLPPARQIRLGIEGVSERLRALVNKPISHDDLLGCTAWLNKNGKGVRWFLIAGLPGETASDWEELRSAVMEWKRRVQKGVLALSFTAWCPDPATPLAPMPLRDDYWDNFSIFKEWFFGGKGWSNRIKLMLPQQPSSRLQKAMCSMGLSEKQLRTGGYWGPNDQVEYPFKAGAKAMYKKILNQIESGRIWGGG
;
A
#
# COMPACT_ATOMS: atom_id res chain seq x y z
N MET A 1 3.80 10.06 8.24
CA MET A 1 5.18 9.96 8.82
C MET A 1 6.16 10.86 8.08
N GLY A 2 6.17 10.91 6.73
CA GLY A 2 7.09 11.75 5.97
C GLY A 2 7.11 13.22 6.42
N ALA A 3 5.94 13.85 6.57
CA ALA A 3 5.86 15.23 7.04
C ALA A 3 6.51 15.45 8.41
N LYS A 4 6.29 14.55 9.37
CA LYS A 4 6.91 14.66 10.71
C LYS A 4 8.44 14.49 10.68
N TYR A 5 8.93 13.66 9.76
CA TYR A 5 10.36 13.54 9.53
C TYR A 5 10.94 14.82 8.92
N LEU A 6 10.26 15.40 7.93
CA LEU A 6 10.69 16.67 7.34
C LEU A 6 10.70 17.78 8.39
N ALA A 7 9.67 17.88 9.23
CA ALA A 7 9.62 18.84 10.32
C ALA A 7 10.81 18.66 11.30
N TRP A 8 11.11 17.43 11.70
CA TRP A 8 12.27 17.13 12.54
C TRP A 8 13.61 17.52 11.87
N GLU A 9 13.76 17.26 10.56
CA GLU A 9 14.98 17.62 9.84
C GLU A 9 15.17 19.13 9.73
N LEU A 10 14.07 19.87 9.52
CA LEU A 10 14.08 21.35 9.51
C LEU A 10 14.46 21.89 10.90
N GLU A 11 13.81 21.40 11.95
CA GLU A 11 14.09 21.80 13.34
C GLU A 11 15.57 21.56 13.72
N ARG A 12 16.11 20.38 13.37
CA ARG A 12 17.53 20.04 13.62
C ARG A 12 18.51 21.00 12.95
N ARG A 13 18.10 21.62 11.84
CA ARG A 13 18.90 22.63 11.10
C ARG A 13 18.58 24.07 11.51
N GLY A 14 17.75 24.27 12.52
CA GLY A 14 17.34 25.60 12.98
C GLY A 14 16.42 26.34 12.02
N ILE A 15 15.77 25.62 11.09
CA ILE A 15 14.83 26.19 10.13
C ILE A 15 13.42 26.13 10.73
N THR A 16 12.76 27.26 10.81
CA THR A 16 11.43 27.38 11.39
C THR A 16 10.36 27.17 10.31
N GLU A 17 9.43 26.26 10.59
CA GLU A 17 8.21 26.17 9.80
C GLU A 17 7.35 27.42 10.02
N CYS A 18 6.79 27.95 8.93
CA CYS A 18 5.86 29.07 9.00
C CYS A 18 4.63 28.83 8.13
N ALA A 19 3.60 29.64 8.33
CA ALA A 19 2.41 29.60 7.48
C ALA A 19 2.78 29.92 6.02
N PRO A 20 2.11 29.31 5.02
CA PRO A 20 2.46 29.46 3.61
C PRO A 20 2.66 30.88 3.07
N PRO A 21 1.94 31.94 3.56
CA PRO A 21 2.21 33.30 3.12
C PRO A 21 3.62 33.80 3.39
N GLY A 22 4.22 33.39 4.51
CA GLY A 22 5.59 33.75 4.90
C GLY A 22 6.68 32.83 4.39
N ALA A 23 6.33 31.70 3.79
CA ALA A 23 7.28 30.70 3.31
C ALA A 23 7.83 31.06 1.92
N ASP A 24 9.12 30.80 1.66
CA ASP A 24 9.70 30.85 0.32
C ASP A 24 9.38 29.59 -0.48
N VAL A 25 9.33 28.45 0.20
CA VAL A 25 9.08 27.12 -0.36
C VAL A 25 7.95 26.45 0.41
N ILE A 26 7.05 25.80 -0.31
CA ILE A 26 5.96 24.98 0.23
C ILE A 26 6.25 23.52 -0.08
N LEU A 27 6.36 22.70 0.97
CA LEU A 27 6.55 21.25 0.86
C LEU A 27 5.24 20.53 1.18
N ILE A 28 4.77 19.67 0.28
CA ILE A 28 3.52 18.93 0.43
C ILE A 28 3.80 17.42 0.42
N THR A 29 3.45 16.75 1.51
CA THR A 29 3.47 15.28 1.57
C THR A 29 2.14 14.73 1.13
N CYS A 30 2.11 14.10 -0.04
CA CYS A 30 0.93 13.47 -0.63
C CYS A 30 0.92 11.96 -0.33
N VAL A 31 -0.22 11.45 0.11
CA VAL A 31 -0.43 10.03 0.45
C VAL A 31 -1.11 9.30 -0.71
N SER A 32 -1.97 9.98 -1.44
CA SER A 32 -2.76 9.43 -2.55
C SER A 32 -2.66 10.34 -3.78
N PRO A 33 -2.72 9.81 -5.00
CA PRO A 33 -2.78 10.62 -6.22
C PRO A 33 -3.98 11.60 -6.25
N ILE A 34 -5.06 11.32 -5.53
CA ILE A 34 -6.22 12.23 -5.39
C ILE A 34 -5.86 13.53 -4.65
N ASP A 35 -4.76 13.55 -3.91
CA ASP A 35 -4.24 14.77 -3.25
C ASP A 35 -3.86 15.86 -4.26
N GLU A 36 -3.80 15.53 -5.56
CA GLU A 36 -3.71 16.49 -6.68
C GLU A 36 -4.66 17.67 -6.49
N LYS A 37 -5.90 17.43 -6.07
CA LYS A 37 -6.90 18.49 -5.83
C LYS A 37 -6.48 19.48 -4.73
N TYR A 38 -5.77 18.97 -3.73
CA TYR A 38 -5.21 19.82 -2.67
C TYR A 38 -4.04 20.63 -3.20
N VAL A 39 -3.12 20.00 -3.93
CA VAL A 39 -1.95 20.66 -4.54
C VAL A 39 -2.40 21.77 -5.50
N ALA A 40 -3.41 21.49 -6.34
CA ALA A 40 -4.00 22.48 -7.26
C ALA A 40 -4.53 23.72 -6.50
N ARG A 41 -5.22 23.53 -5.38
CA ARG A 41 -5.73 24.63 -4.54
C ARG A 41 -4.58 25.43 -3.92
N VAL A 42 -3.50 24.77 -3.48
CA VAL A 42 -2.33 25.45 -2.94
C VAL A 42 -1.65 26.25 -4.03
N ARG A 43 -1.48 25.71 -5.25
CA ARG A 43 -0.92 26.45 -6.40
C ARG A 43 -1.76 27.67 -6.76
N GLN A 44 -3.10 27.52 -6.80
CA GLN A 44 -4.01 28.63 -7.08
C GLN A 44 -3.88 29.75 -6.04
N LYS A 45 -3.74 29.37 -4.76
CA LYS A 45 -3.63 30.34 -3.66
C LYS A 45 -2.25 31.01 -3.58
N TYR A 46 -1.19 30.31 -3.98
CA TYR A 46 0.19 30.76 -3.88
C TYR A 46 0.93 30.61 -5.22
N PRO A 47 0.52 31.29 -6.30
CA PRO A 47 1.03 31.07 -7.66
C PRO A 47 2.51 31.37 -7.83
N GLN A 48 3.06 32.28 -7.00
CA GLN A 48 4.47 32.72 -7.09
C GLN A 48 5.41 31.93 -6.17
N LYS A 49 4.88 31.04 -5.32
CA LYS A 49 5.73 30.25 -4.41
C LYS A 49 6.29 29.01 -5.10
N ARG A 50 7.48 28.61 -4.71
CA ARG A 50 8.01 27.28 -5.07
C ARG A 50 7.24 26.21 -4.30
N ILE A 51 6.66 25.23 -5.01
CA ILE A 51 5.86 24.15 -4.42
C ILE A 51 6.48 22.81 -4.84
N PHE A 52 6.83 22.00 -3.87
CA PHE A 52 7.33 20.65 -4.10
C PHE A 52 6.41 19.61 -3.44
N CYS A 53 6.20 18.52 -4.14
CA CYS A 53 5.41 17.40 -3.66
C CYS A 53 6.26 16.15 -3.49
N GLY A 54 5.84 15.24 -2.62
CA GLY A 54 6.49 13.96 -2.40
C GLY A 54 5.62 13.04 -1.55
N GLY A 55 6.21 11.99 -0.99
CA GLY A 55 5.51 10.99 -0.19
C GLY A 55 5.02 9.80 -1.02
N ALA A 56 4.07 9.01 -0.49
CA ALA A 56 3.62 7.79 -1.14
C ALA A 56 3.03 8.02 -2.54
N ALA A 57 2.36 9.15 -2.77
CA ALA A 57 1.82 9.51 -4.08
C ALA A 57 2.89 9.97 -5.09
N GLY A 58 4.13 10.17 -4.65
CA GLY A 58 5.26 10.49 -5.54
C GLY A 58 5.57 9.41 -6.57
N THR A 59 5.10 8.18 -6.38
CA THR A 59 5.18 7.12 -7.39
C THR A 59 4.24 7.33 -8.57
N SER A 60 3.28 8.25 -8.44
CA SER A 60 2.39 8.71 -9.49
C SER A 60 2.60 10.21 -9.75
N PRO A 61 3.81 10.64 -10.17
CA PRO A 61 4.20 12.05 -10.16
C PRO A 61 3.45 12.89 -11.19
N HIS A 62 2.97 12.28 -12.25
CA HIS A 62 2.29 12.98 -13.36
C HIS A 62 1.10 13.84 -12.89
N SER A 63 0.27 13.33 -11.99
CA SER A 63 -0.89 14.09 -11.48
C SER A 63 -0.45 15.29 -10.66
N LEU A 64 0.47 15.06 -9.73
CA LEU A 64 0.92 16.09 -8.81
C LEU A 64 1.74 17.17 -9.54
N GLY A 65 2.55 16.77 -10.50
CA GLY A 65 3.48 17.62 -11.24
C GLY A 65 2.81 18.77 -11.97
N LYS A 66 1.58 18.57 -12.44
CA LYS A 66 0.78 19.64 -13.10
C LYS A 66 0.57 20.89 -12.22
N HIS A 67 0.72 20.76 -10.93
CA HIS A 67 0.36 21.80 -9.95
C HIS A 67 1.51 22.20 -9.03
N CYS A 68 2.70 21.63 -9.22
CA CYS A 68 3.89 21.98 -8.44
C CYS A 68 5.12 22.13 -9.33
N ASP A 69 6.21 22.64 -8.79
CA ASP A 69 7.46 22.84 -9.53
C ASP A 69 8.24 21.54 -9.68
N GLY A 70 8.04 20.60 -8.77
CA GLY A 70 8.67 19.29 -8.85
C GLY A 70 8.06 18.28 -7.87
N VAL A 71 8.12 17.01 -8.26
CA VAL A 71 7.69 15.86 -7.43
C VAL A 71 8.89 15.01 -7.10
N CYS A 72 9.22 14.90 -5.82
CA CYS A 72 10.26 13.99 -5.33
C CYS A 72 9.72 12.55 -5.36
N VAL A 73 10.37 11.68 -6.14
CA VAL A 73 10.03 10.26 -6.28
C VAL A 73 10.94 9.41 -5.39
N GLY A 74 10.36 8.60 -4.53
CA GLY A 74 11.09 7.80 -3.57
C GLY A 74 11.29 8.50 -2.23
N ASP A 75 12.47 8.36 -1.63
CA ASP A 75 12.80 9.01 -0.36
C ASP A 75 13.27 10.45 -0.57
N GLY A 76 12.79 11.34 0.26
CA GLY A 76 13.07 12.75 0.15
C GLY A 76 14.39 13.22 0.77
N GLN A 77 15.29 12.31 1.18
CA GLN A 77 16.49 12.70 1.93
C GLN A 77 17.45 13.51 1.07
N THR A 78 17.82 12.99 -0.09
CA THR A 78 18.71 13.66 -1.04
C THR A 78 18.11 15.00 -1.53
N PHE A 79 16.78 14.97 -1.77
CA PHE A 79 16.04 16.17 -2.14
C PHE A 79 16.11 17.25 -1.05
N MET A 80 15.86 16.89 0.20
CA MET A 80 15.92 17.83 1.33
C MET A 80 17.33 18.39 1.53
N GLU A 81 18.35 17.54 1.40
CA GLU A 81 19.75 17.97 1.49
C GLU A 81 20.07 19.01 0.42
N ALA A 82 19.75 18.75 -0.84
CA ALA A 82 19.98 19.67 -1.94
C ALA A 82 19.19 20.98 -1.76
N LEU A 83 17.91 20.89 -1.39
CA LEU A 83 17.05 22.05 -1.17
C LEU A 83 17.61 22.97 -0.07
N LEU A 84 18.01 22.40 1.06
CA LEU A 84 18.43 23.16 2.25
C LEU A 84 19.87 23.68 2.14
N THR A 85 20.71 23.00 1.35
CA THR A 85 22.15 23.41 1.22
C THR A 85 22.39 24.29 -0.02
N HIS A 86 21.69 23.99 -1.12
CA HIS A 86 21.97 24.59 -2.43
C HIS A 86 20.75 25.27 -3.07
N GLY A 87 19.58 25.20 -2.42
CA GLY A 87 18.37 25.87 -2.87
C GLY A 87 17.50 25.07 -3.83
N ALA A 88 16.39 25.67 -4.25
CA ALA A 88 15.33 25.02 -5.01
C ALA A 88 15.78 24.51 -6.39
N ASP A 89 16.62 25.25 -7.10
CA ASP A 89 17.06 24.87 -8.46
C ASP A 89 17.99 23.65 -8.42
N ALA A 90 18.84 23.54 -7.38
CA ALA A 90 19.66 22.36 -7.16
C ALA A 90 18.77 21.11 -6.85
N ALA A 91 17.72 21.29 -6.05
CA ALA A 91 16.78 20.22 -5.77
C ALA A 91 16.03 19.76 -7.04
N LEU A 92 15.63 20.68 -7.94
CA LEU A 92 14.98 20.36 -9.21
C LEU A 92 15.90 19.61 -10.18
N SER A 93 17.20 19.78 -10.10
CA SER A 93 18.16 19.09 -10.98
C SER A 93 18.42 17.64 -10.60
N LEU A 94 17.95 17.18 -9.44
CA LEU A 94 18.14 15.80 -8.98
C LEU A 94 17.46 14.76 -9.89
N PRO A 95 18.08 13.58 -10.08
CA PRO A 95 17.55 12.54 -10.95
C PRO A 95 16.24 11.90 -10.44
N ASN A 96 15.92 12.07 -9.16
CA ASN A 96 14.68 11.56 -8.54
C ASN A 96 13.57 12.62 -8.47
N VAL A 97 13.68 13.73 -9.18
CA VAL A 97 12.64 14.76 -9.22
C VAL A 97 11.96 14.79 -10.57
N TRP A 98 10.67 14.53 -10.57
CA TRP A 98 9.79 14.68 -11.73
C TRP A 98 9.40 16.15 -11.90
N ILE A 99 9.51 16.64 -13.16
CA ILE A 99 9.04 17.97 -13.55
C ILE A 99 8.11 17.81 -14.74
N ASP A 100 6.91 18.38 -14.64
CA ASP A 100 5.90 18.29 -15.71
C ASP A 100 6.42 18.92 -17.02
N GLY A 101 6.09 18.28 -18.14
CA GLY A 101 6.56 18.70 -19.47
C GLY A 101 8.04 18.41 -19.80
N GLN A 102 8.82 17.82 -18.87
CA GLN A 102 10.16 17.34 -19.18
C GLN A 102 10.17 15.87 -19.58
N SER A 103 10.91 15.53 -20.65
CA SER A 103 11.04 14.18 -21.18
C SER A 103 12.21 13.37 -20.59
N ARG A 104 12.72 13.78 -19.42
CA ARG A 104 13.82 13.05 -18.77
C ARG A 104 13.32 11.82 -18.02
N GLU A 105 14.15 10.80 -17.97
CA GLU A 105 13.94 9.63 -17.11
C GLU A 105 14.19 10.00 -15.65
N VAL A 106 13.34 9.49 -14.75
CA VAL A 106 13.39 9.79 -13.31
C VAL A 106 13.71 8.53 -12.54
N SER A 107 14.79 8.52 -11.79
CA SER A 107 15.19 7.41 -10.92
C SER A 107 14.57 7.54 -9.54
N VAL A 108 14.05 6.43 -9.00
CA VAL A 108 13.57 6.41 -7.62
C VAL A 108 14.75 6.52 -6.65
N ASP A 109 14.77 7.58 -5.83
CA ASP A 109 15.74 7.66 -4.74
C ASP A 109 15.46 6.63 -3.67
N SER A 110 16.47 5.83 -3.31
CA SER A 110 16.43 4.82 -2.27
C SER A 110 17.35 5.11 -1.08
N ALA A 111 17.96 6.29 -1.05
CA ALA A 111 18.76 6.74 0.09
C ALA A 111 17.86 6.97 1.31
N PHE A 112 17.97 6.12 2.33
CA PHE A 112 17.17 6.20 3.52
C PHE A 112 18.04 6.35 4.78
N PRO A 113 17.82 7.39 5.58
CA PRO A 113 18.58 7.60 6.81
C PRO A 113 18.05 6.69 7.93
N TRP A 114 18.77 5.62 8.19
CA TRP A 114 18.37 4.64 9.22
C TRP A 114 18.51 5.13 10.67
N ASN A 115 19.26 6.21 10.89
CA ASN A 115 19.50 6.83 12.20
C ASN A 115 18.40 7.79 12.64
N LEU A 116 17.20 7.66 12.07
CA LEU A 116 16.05 8.48 12.43
C LEU A 116 15.64 8.27 13.89
N PRO A 117 15.30 9.35 14.62
CA PRO A 117 14.79 9.23 15.97
C PRO A 117 13.41 8.55 15.96
N PRO A 118 13.03 7.91 17.06
CA PRO A 118 11.67 7.45 17.24
C PRO A 118 10.70 8.64 17.23
N ILE A 119 9.68 8.59 16.39
CA ILE A 119 8.71 9.67 16.25
C ILE A 119 7.38 9.27 16.85
N LYS A 120 6.87 10.05 17.80
CA LYS A 120 5.53 9.84 18.37
C LYS A 120 4.45 10.25 17.40
N GLY A 121 3.54 9.32 17.07
CA GLY A 121 2.40 9.58 16.20
C GLY A 121 1.24 10.25 16.95
N GLU A 122 0.23 10.68 16.21
CA GLU A 122 -0.99 11.28 16.78
C GLU A 122 -1.81 10.29 17.65
N ASP A 123 -1.70 9.00 17.33
CA ASP A 123 -2.28 7.91 18.13
C ASP A 123 -1.49 7.61 19.43
N GLY A 124 -0.49 8.42 19.74
CA GLY A 124 0.39 8.28 20.90
C GLY A 124 1.44 7.18 20.76
N ALA A 125 1.44 6.39 19.71
CA ALA A 125 2.43 5.33 19.52
C ALA A 125 3.77 5.89 19.02
N ILE A 126 4.87 5.44 19.63
CA ILE A 126 6.23 5.74 19.20
C ILE A 126 6.58 4.80 18.04
N ARG A 127 6.94 5.37 16.91
CA ARG A 127 7.26 4.64 15.68
C ARG A 127 8.75 4.39 15.55
N ILE A 128 9.10 3.14 15.27
CA ILE A 128 10.48 2.67 15.12
C ILE A 128 10.64 2.10 13.72
N TRP A 129 11.62 2.60 12.96
CA TRP A 129 11.92 2.13 11.62
C TRP A 129 12.64 0.78 11.65
N CYS A 130 11.97 -0.28 11.18
CA CYS A 130 12.52 -1.61 11.06
C CYS A 130 12.99 -1.94 9.64
N GLY A 131 12.32 -1.39 8.65
CA GLY A 131 12.63 -1.67 7.25
C GLY A 131 11.70 -0.93 6.30
N ARG A 132 12.00 -1.03 5.03
CA ARG A 132 11.24 -0.44 3.92
C ARG A 132 11.17 -1.43 2.74
N GLY A 133 10.33 -1.13 1.76
CA GLY A 133 10.07 -2.08 0.69
C GLY A 133 9.42 -3.36 1.20
N CYS A 134 9.36 -4.39 0.36
CA CYS A 134 8.76 -5.68 0.72
C CYS A 134 9.37 -6.80 -0.13
N LYS A 135 9.73 -7.94 0.49
CA LYS A 135 10.18 -9.14 -0.23
C LYS A 135 9.07 -9.79 -1.04
N ASN A 136 7.80 -9.60 -0.62
CA ASN A 136 6.65 -10.14 -1.34
C ASN A 136 6.43 -9.29 -2.60
N LYS A 137 6.48 -9.92 -3.75
CA LYS A 137 6.23 -9.29 -5.05
C LYS A 137 4.78 -9.49 -5.46
N CYS A 138 3.81 -9.07 -4.58
CA CYS A 138 2.39 -9.12 -4.92
C CYS A 138 2.12 -8.20 -6.11
N ALA A 139 1.44 -8.71 -7.14
CA ALA A 139 1.33 -8.04 -8.44
C ALA A 139 0.59 -6.68 -8.41
N PHE A 140 -0.21 -6.43 -7.37
CA PHE A 140 -0.98 -5.20 -7.16
C PHE A 140 -0.29 -4.18 -6.26
N CYS A 141 0.83 -4.53 -5.61
CA CYS A 141 1.35 -3.75 -4.48
C CYS A 141 2.56 -2.91 -4.87
N GLN A 142 2.38 -1.61 -4.94
CA GLN A 142 3.40 -0.61 -5.20
C GLN A 142 4.67 -0.80 -4.36
N THR A 143 4.53 -1.12 -3.07
CA THR A 143 5.68 -1.26 -2.17
C THR A 143 6.64 -2.37 -2.60
N GLY A 144 6.12 -3.48 -3.14
CA GLY A 144 6.96 -4.59 -3.58
C GLY A 144 7.76 -4.28 -4.85
N TRP A 145 7.32 -3.35 -5.68
CA TRP A 145 7.89 -3.07 -7.00
C TRP A 145 8.53 -1.69 -7.10
N GLY A 146 7.97 -0.70 -6.40
CA GLY A 146 8.45 0.68 -6.42
C GLY A 146 9.59 0.95 -5.45
N GLN A 147 9.84 0.07 -4.49
CA GLN A 147 10.91 0.23 -3.51
C GLN A 147 11.70 -1.07 -3.35
N GLU A 148 13.02 -0.94 -3.24
CA GLU A 148 13.86 -2.05 -2.86
C GLU A 148 13.64 -2.42 -1.38
N TYR A 149 13.65 -3.74 -1.09
CA TYR A 149 13.58 -4.20 0.29
C TYR A 149 14.91 -3.92 1.01
N GLN A 150 14.82 -3.22 2.12
CA GLN A 150 15.95 -2.94 3.00
C GLN A 150 15.53 -3.15 4.45
N GLU A 151 16.38 -3.81 5.22
CA GLU A 151 16.25 -3.88 6.68
C GLU A 151 17.03 -2.73 7.32
N ASN A 152 16.62 -2.31 8.51
CA ASN A 152 17.47 -1.44 9.31
C ASN A 152 18.81 -2.16 9.58
N PRO A 153 19.94 -1.60 9.15
CA PRO A 153 21.25 -2.25 9.29
C PRO A 153 21.65 -2.45 10.76
N ASP A 154 21.14 -1.62 11.68
CA ASP A 154 21.33 -1.81 13.12
C ASP A 154 20.11 -2.46 13.77
N GLY A 155 19.81 -3.70 13.38
CA GLY A 155 18.72 -4.48 13.99
C GLY A 155 18.89 -4.65 15.49
N ALA A 156 20.12 -4.70 15.99
CA ALA A 156 20.40 -4.78 17.43
C ALA A 156 19.94 -3.50 18.18
N HIS A 157 20.13 -2.33 17.59
CA HIS A 157 19.62 -1.07 18.11
C HIS A 157 18.09 -1.07 18.15
N VAL A 158 17.45 -1.49 17.06
CA VAL A 158 15.98 -1.59 16.98
C VAL A 158 15.43 -2.48 18.08
N ILE A 159 16.05 -3.63 18.34
CA ILE A 159 15.66 -4.56 19.40
C ILE A 159 15.78 -3.89 20.79
N ARG A 160 16.98 -3.37 21.12
CA ARG A 160 17.21 -2.72 22.42
C ARG A 160 16.25 -1.56 22.67
N GLN A 161 16.05 -0.71 21.66
CA GLN A 161 15.16 0.45 21.76
C GLN A 161 13.70 0.01 21.97
N SER A 162 13.25 -1.01 21.23
CA SER A 162 11.90 -1.55 21.36
C SER A 162 11.64 -2.09 22.77
N HIS A 163 12.54 -2.90 23.31
CA HIS A 163 12.41 -3.44 24.67
C HIS A 163 12.44 -2.33 25.73
N ARG A 164 13.31 -1.34 25.56
CA ARG A 164 13.39 -0.19 26.50
C ARG A 164 12.08 0.60 26.55
N LEU A 165 11.48 0.88 25.37
CA LEU A 165 10.24 1.66 25.29
C LEU A 165 9.05 0.86 25.85
N VAL A 166 8.92 -0.41 25.50
CA VAL A 166 7.88 -1.29 26.07
C VAL A 166 8.04 -1.44 27.57
N GLY A 167 9.27 -1.59 28.07
CA GLY A 167 9.56 -1.67 29.51
C GLY A 167 9.20 -0.39 30.29
N LYS A 168 9.13 0.76 29.61
CA LYS A 168 8.63 2.03 30.16
C LYS A 168 7.10 2.20 30.04
N GLY A 169 6.38 1.19 29.53
CA GLY A 169 4.95 1.26 29.29
C GLY A 169 4.55 2.07 28.04
N GLU A 170 5.51 2.45 27.20
CA GLU A 170 5.21 3.22 25.97
C GLU A 170 4.53 2.32 24.93
N LYS A 171 3.54 2.89 24.25
CA LYS A 171 2.94 2.27 23.08
C LYS A 171 3.89 2.43 21.90
N ILE A 172 4.31 1.34 21.28
CA ILE A 172 5.18 1.37 20.11
C ILE A 172 4.50 0.79 18.85
N ALA A 173 4.96 1.22 17.69
CA ALA A 173 4.57 0.67 16.40
C ALA A 173 5.80 0.55 15.49
N TYR A 174 5.94 -0.58 14.81
CA TYR A 174 7.04 -0.77 13.85
C TYR A 174 6.65 -0.20 12.49
N LEU A 175 7.54 0.59 11.93
CA LEU A 175 7.43 1.06 10.56
C LEU A 175 8.13 0.05 9.64
N SER A 176 7.30 -0.74 8.98
CA SER A 176 7.64 -1.72 7.97
C SER A 176 6.37 -2.15 7.27
N ASN A 177 6.47 -2.55 6.01
CA ASN A 177 5.33 -3.11 5.28
C ASN A 177 4.96 -4.53 5.73
N ASP A 178 5.97 -5.29 6.14
CA ASP A 178 5.80 -6.61 6.76
C ASP A 178 6.99 -6.84 7.72
N VAL A 179 6.78 -6.54 9.00
CA VAL A 179 7.83 -6.64 10.01
C VAL A 179 8.36 -8.07 10.20
N ALA A 180 7.55 -9.07 9.84
CA ALA A 180 7.92 -10.48 9.94
C ALA A 180 9.00 -10.90 8.94
N GLN A 181 9.26 -10.09 7.92
CA GLN A 181 10.29 -10.35 6.92
C GLN A 181 11.71 -10.02 7.40
N HIS A 182 11.84 -9.28 8.50
CA HIS A 182 13.14 -8.84 9.00
C HIS A 182 13.86 -9.95 9.77
N SER A 183 15.18 -10.03 9.59
CA SER A 183 16.03 -11.05 10.23
C SER A 183 15.96 -11.03 11.76
N PHE A 184 15.83 -9.84 12.35
CA PHE A 184 15.76 -9.62 13.78
C PHE A 184 14.34 -9.69 14.38
N TYR A 185 13.32 -9.97 13.55
CA TYR A 185 11.91 -9.91 13.99
C TYR A 185 11.61 -10.75 15.25
N ARG A 186 12.16 -11.95 15.34
CA ARG A 186 11.90 -12.88 16.47
C ARG A 186 12.37 -12.34 17.84
N HIS A 187 13.27 -11.36 17.81
CA HIS A 187 13.81 -10.72 19.01
C HIS A 187 13.08 -9.45 19.40
N LEU A 188 12.12 -9.00 18.59
CA LEU A 188 11.30 -7.84 18.93
C LEU A 188 10.25 -8.19 19.98
N PRO A 189 9.94 -7.25 20.91
CA PRO A 189 8.81 -7.45 21.82
C PRO A 189 7.51 -7.62 21.04
N LYS A 190 6.64 -8.50 21.53
CA LYS A 190 5.33 -8.72 20.92
C LYS A 190 4.45 -7.51 21.17
N ILE A 191 4.10 -6.81 20.10
CA ILE A 191 3.21 -5.66 20.14
C ILE A 191 2.01 -5.88 19.21
N GLU A 192 1.00 -5.03 19.34
CA GLU A 192 -0.14 -5.04 18.46
C GLU A 192 0.25 -4.48 17.09
N HIS A 193 0.11 -5.30 16.06
CA HIS A 193 0.35 -4.92 14.65
C HIS A 193 -0.96 -4.72 13.89
N GLY A 194 -0.89 -3.98 12.79
CA GLY A 194 -2.04 -3.76 11.92
C GLY A 194 -2.48 -4.98 11.13
N SER A 195 -1.55 -5.67 10.47
CA SER A 195 -1.85 -6.74 9.52
C SER A 195 -0.86 -7.89 9.63
N TYR A 196 -1.35 -9.11 9.33
CA TYR A 196 -0.57 -10.34 9.37
C TYR A 196 -0.78 -11.15 8.09
N SER A 197 0.20 -11.92 7.68
CA SER A 197 0.03 -12.97 6.69
C SER A 197 -0.35 -14.31 7.36
N VAL A 198 -1.09 -15.16 6.64
CA VAL A 198 -1.40 -16.53 7.10
C VAL A 198 -0.12 -17.32 7.37
N LYS A 199 0.87 -17.19 6.45
CA LYS A 199 2.19 -17.81 6.60
C LYS A 199 2.89 -17.38 7.90
N TYR A 200 2.85 -16.08 8.21
CA TYR A 200 3.42 -15.54 9.43
C TYR A 200 2.81 -16.18 10.69
N LEU A 201 1.49 -16.23 10.75
CA LEU A 201 0.77 -16.76 11.93
C LEU A 201 1.07 -18.24 12.15
N LYS A 202 1.20 -19.03 11.07
CA LYS A 202 1.61 -20.43 11.16
C LYS A 202 3.01 -20.61 11.77
N GLN A 203 3.92 -19.69 11.50
CA GLN A 203 5.31 -19.77 11.96
C GLN A 203 5.55 -19.21 13.35
N ASN A 204 4.79 -18.19 13.75
CA ASN A 204 5.08 -17.37 14.93
C ASN A 204 3.99 -17.42 16.02
N GLY A 205 2.89 -18.13 15.77
CA GLY A 205 1.82 -18.30 16.73
C GLY A 205 0.90 -17.09 16.89
N LEU A 206 0.15 -17.06 18.00
CA LEU A 206 -0.87 -16.05 18.27
C LEU A 206 -0.25 -14.66 18.52
N PRO A 207 -0.71 -13.63 17.78
CA PRO A 207 -0.32 -12.26 18.09
C PRO A 207 -1.12 -11.72 19.30
N PRO A 208 -0.62 -10.69 20.00
CA PRO A 208 -1.29 -10.12 21.16
C PRO A 208 -2.62 -9.41 20.82
N ALA A 209 -2.78 -8.93 19.59
CA ALA A 209 -3.95 -8.20 19.14
C ALA A 209 -5.26 -8.99 19.34
N ARG A 210 -6.33 -8.31 19.75
CA ARG A 210 -7.66 -8.91 19.86
C ARG A 210 -8.31 -9.12 18.49
N GLN A 211 -8.04 -8.21 17.55
CA GLN A 211 -8.56 -8.27 16.19
C GLN A 211 -7.40 -8.44 15.21
N ILE A 212 -7.42 -9.52 14.48
CA ILE A 212 -6.38 -9.89 13.52
C ILE A 212 -6.84 -9.49 12.11
N ARG A 213 -5.99 -8.76 11.42
CA ARG A 213 -6.18 -8.35 10.03
C ARG A 213 -5.36 -9.25 9.13
N LEU A 214 -6.02 -9.98 8.25
CA LEU A 214 -5.38 -10.86 7.27
C LEU A 214 -5.49 -10.25 5.88
N GLY A 215 -4.35 -9.94 5.28
CA GLY A 215 -4.30 -9.56 3.88
C GLY A 215 -4.43 -10.81 3.01
N ILE A 216 -5.60 -11.04 2.44
CA ILE A 216 -5.91 -12.21 1.60
C ILE A 216 -5.86 -11.81 0.13
N GLU A 217 -6.40 -10.64 -0.17
CA GLU A 217 -6.43 -9.93 -1.43
C GLU A 217 -7.41 -10.55 -2.44
N GLY A 218 -7.08 -11.69 -3.10
CA GLY A 218 -7.99 -12.32 -4.06
C GLY A 218 -9.20 -12.99 -3.40
N VAL A 219 -10.39 -12.83 -3.98
CA VAL A 219 -11.63 -13.45 -3.49
C VAL A 219 -11.64 -14.98 -3.65
N SER A 220 -10.84 -15.52 -4.57
CA SER A 220 -10.63 -16.96 -4.78
C SER A 220 -9.17 -17.36 -4.61
N GLU A 221 -8.91 -18.65 -4.47
CA GLU A 221 -7.55 -19.21 -4.40
C GLU A 221 -6.79 -18.94 -5.69
N ARG A 222 -7.47 -19.09 -6.84
CA ARG A 222 -6.92 -18.78 -8.15
C ARG A 222 -6.44 -17.33 -8.26
N LEU A 223 -7.25 -16.37 -7.83
CA LEU A 223 -6.89 -14.95 -7.86
C LEU A 223 -5.75 -14.64 -6.89
N ARG A 224 -5.73 -15.27 -5.73
CA ARG A 224 -4.61 -15.14 -4.78
C ARG A 224 -3.29 -15.62 -5.42
N ALA A 225 -3.32 -16.75 -6.11
CA ALA A 225 -2.16 -17.26 -6.84
C ALA A 225 -1.75 -16.32 -7.99
N LEU A 226 -2.73 -15.84 -8.77
CA LEU A 226 -2.52 -14.91 -9.89
C LEU A 226 -1.76 -13.65 -9.46
N VAL A 227 -2.13 -13.07 -8.33
CA VAL A 227 -1.48 -11.85 -7.81
C VAL A 227 -0.21 -12.13 -6.99
N ASN A 228 0.36 -13.32 -7.10
CA ASN A 228 1.57 -13.74 -6.40
C ASN A 228 1.44 -13.69 -4.86
N LYS A 229 0.27 -14.05 -4.36
CA LYS A 229 0.00 -14.19 -2.92
C LYS A 229 -0.71 -15.51 -2.64
N PRO A 230 -0.07 -16.67 -2.92
CA PRO A 230 -0.70 -17.96 -2.83
C PRO A 230 -1.05 -18.28 -1.36
N ILE A 231 -2.34 -18.35 -1.10
CA ILE A 231 -2.93 -18.78 0.16
C ILE A 231 -4.02 -19.78 -0.20
N SER A 232 -3.87 -21.03 0.17
CA SER A 232 -4.88 -22.06 -0.11
C SER A 232 -6.16 -21.78 0.68
N HIS A 233 -7.26 -22.34 0.20
CA HIS A 233 -8.54 -22.23 0.86
C HIS A 233 -8.50 -22.85 2.28
N ASP A 234 -7.91 -24.03 2.39
CA ASP A 234 -7.75 -24.72 3.66
C ASP A 234 -6.86 -23.96 4.65
N ASP A 235 -5.76 -23.38 4.17
CA ASP A 235 -4.89 -22.56 5.01
C ASP A 235 -5.60 -21.33 5.55
N LEU A 236 -6.41 -20.68 4.72
CA LEU A 236 -7.20 -19.52 5.10
C LEU A 236 -8.23 -19.86 6.16
N LEU A 237 -9.03 -20.89 5.90
CA LEU A 237 -10.09 -21.34 6.82
C LEU A 237 -9.52 -21.91 8.11
N GLY A 238 -8.49 -22.74 8.01
CA GLY A 238 -7.81 -23.32 9.18
C GLY A 238 -7.19 -22.24 10.08
N CYS A 239 -6.49 -21.27 9.51
CA CYS A 239 -5.93 -20.14 10.24
C CYS A 239 -7.04 -19.30 10.91
N THR A 240 -8.11 -18.99 10.18
CA THR A 240 -9.22 -18.18 10.70
C THR A 240 -9.94 -18.90 11.83
N ALA A 241 -10.24 -20.20 11.69
CA ALA A 241 -10.86 -21.00 12.74
C ALA A 241 -9.98 -21.10 14.00
N TRP A 242 -8.68 -21.30 13.81
CA TRP A 242 -7.71 -21.33 14.93
C TRP A 242 -7.67 -19.99 15.69
N LEU A 243 -7.64 -18.86 14.97
CA LEU A 243 -7.67 -17.53 15.59
C LEU A 243 -8.98 -17.33 16.39
N ASN A 244 -10.13 -17.68 15.82
CA ASN A 244 -11.41 -17.54 16.52
C ASN A 244 -11.51 -18.45 17.75
N LYS A 245 -11.00 -19.70 17.68
CA LYS A 245 -10.92 -20.62 18.82
C LYS A 245 -10.11 -20.01 19.99
N ASN A 246 -9.11 -19.19 19.67
CA ASN A 246 -8.30 -18.48 20.64
C ASN A 246 -8.83 -17.07 20.99
N GLY A 247 -10.11 -16.81 20.78
CA GLY A 247 -10.78 -15.57 21.18
C GLY A 247 -10.44 -14.33 20.33
N LYS A 248 -9.82 -14.53 19.16
CA LYS A 248 -9.48 -13.43 18.25
C LYS A 248 -10.62 -13.16 17.26
N GLY A 249 -10.99 -11.89 17.06
CA GLY A 249 -11.75 -11.48 15.90
C GLY A 249 -10.85 -11.47 14.64
N VAL A 250 -11.41 -11.84 13.49
CA VAL A 250 -10.65 -11.89 12.24
C VAL A 250 -11.26 -10.97 11.21
N ARG A 251 -10.42 -10.23 10.49
CA ARG A 251 -10.80 -9.42 9.34
C ARG A 251 -10.01 -9.86 8.13
N TRP A 252 -10.71 -10.26 7.07
CA TRP A 252 -10.14 -10.50 5.76
C TRP A 252 -10.12 -9.20 4.96
N PHE A 253 -8.95 -8.79 4.49
CA PHE A 253 -8.82 -7.74 3.49
C PHE A 253 -8.84 -8.38 2.12
N LEU A 254 -9.77 -7.92 1.29
CA LEU A 254 -10.08 -8.44 -0.03
C LEU A 254 -10.04 -7.31 -1.05
N ILE A 255 -9.56 -7.61 -2.24
CA ILE A 255 -9.56 -6.71 -3.39
C ILE A 255 -10.59 -7.22 -4.38
N ALA A 256 -11.58 -6.41 -4.68
CA ALA A 256 -12.58 -6.66 -5.71
C ALA A 256 -12.12 -6.04 -7.04
N GLY A 257 -12.43 -6.71 -8.15
CA GLY A 257 -12.09 -6.22 -9.50
C GLY A 257 -10.63 -6.40 -9.88
N LEU A 258 -9.98 -7.42 -9.34
CA LEU A 258 -8.67 -7.84 -9.86
C LEU A 258 -8.79 -8.28 -11.32
N PRO A 259 -7.78 -8.01 -12.17
CA PRO A 259 -7.76 -8.51 -13.54
C PRO A 259 -7.98 -10.03 -13.60
N GLY A 260 -8.88 -10.45 -14.49
CA GLY A 260 -9.27 -11.86 -14.63
C GLY A 260 -10.26 -12.38 -13.59
N GLU A 261 -10.80 -11.53 -12.72
CA GLU A 261 -11.87 -11.88 -11.79
C GLU A 261 -13.16 -12.26 -12.53
N THR A 262 -13.85 -13.29 -12.07
CA THR A 262 -15.08 -13.82 -12.66
C THR A 262 -16.13 -14.07 -11.59
N ALA A 263 -17.38 -14.32 -12.00
CA ALA A 263 -18.46 -14.67 -11.08
C ALA A 263 -18.15 -15.95 -10.27
N SER A 264 -17.44 -16.94 -10.86
CA SER A 264 -17.08 -18.17 -10.15
C SER A 264 -16.13 -17.95 -8.99
N ASP A 265 -15.28 -16.92 -9.05
CA ASP A 265 -14.40 -16.54 -7.93
C ASP A 265 -15.21 -16.05 -6.72
N TRP A 266 -16.33 -15.38 -6.97
CA TRP A 266 -17.23 -14.93 -5.92
C TRP A 266 -18.07 -16.08 -5.32
N GLU A 267 -18.42 -17.09 -6.12
CA GLU A 267 -19.04 -18.31 -5.60
C GLU A 267 -18.08 -19.08 -4.68
N GLU A 268 -16.78 -19.11 -5.01
CA GLU A 268 -15.77 -19.68 -4.11
C GLU A 268 -15.69 -18.89 -2.79
N LEU A 269 -15.76 -17.56 -2.83
CA LEU A 269 -15.81 -16.75 -1.61
C LEU A 269 -17.06 -17.04 -0.78
N ARG A 270 -18.24 -17.19 -1.42
CA ARG A 270 -19.48 -17.59 -0.73
C ARG A 270 -19.28 -18.92 -0.01
N SER A 271 -18.73 -19.89 -0.72
CA SER A 271 -18.45 -21.22 -0.18
C SER A 271 -17.49 -21.13 1.03
N ALA A 272 -16.45 -20.32 0.94
CA ALA A 272 -15.51 -20.08 2.04
C ALA A 272 -16.20 -19.49 3.27
N VAL A 273 -17.05 -18.50 3.08
CA VAL A 273 -17.80 -17.85 4.17
C VAL A 273 -18.79 -18.82 4.83
N MET A 274 -19.48 -19.64 4.03
CA MET A 274 -20.38 -20.70 4.55
C MET A 274 -19.62 -21.75 5.31
N GLU A 275 -18.49 -22.19 4.80
CA GLU A 275 -17.63 -23.17 5.45
C GLU A 275 -17.06 -22.63 6.77
N TRP A 276 -16.61 -21.36 6.80
CA TRP A 276 -16.24 -20.74 8.05
C TRP A 276 -17.38 -20.74 9.06
N LYS A 277 -18.60 -20.38 8.63
CA LYS A 277 -19.80 -20.38 9.52
C LYS A 277 -20.08 -21.77 10.09
N ARG A 278 -19.87 -22.82 9.31
CA ARG A 278 -20.04 -24.21 9.72
C ARG A 278 -18.97 -24.65 10.73
N ARG A 279 -17.71 -24.31 10.48
CA ARG A 279 -16.56 -24.70 11.32
C ARG A 279 -16.47 -23.92 12.63
N VAL A 280 -16.91 -22.65 12.63
CA VAL A 280 -16.69 -21.71 13.73
C VAL A 280 -18.01 -21.40 14.43
N GLN A 281 -18.22 -21.98 15.60
CA GLN A 281 -19.44 -21.73 16.40
C GLN A 281 -19.36 -20.40 17.16
N LYS A 282 -18.17 -20.01 17.65
CA LYS A 282 -17.92 -18.75 18.36
C LYS A 282 -16.79 -17.98 17.68
N GLY A 283 -17.01 -16.74 17.33
CA GLY A 283 -16.01 -15.89 16.69
C GLY A 283 -16.63 -14.83 15.80
N VAL A 284 -15.81 -13.88 15.37
CA VAL A 284 -16.23 -12.78 14.47
C VAL A 284 -15.34 -12.81 13.24
N LEU A 285 -15.96 -12.73 12.08
CA LEU A 285 -15.33 -12.54 10.78
C LEU A 285 -15.81 -11.20 10.18
N ALA A 286 -14.90 -10.35 9.78
CA ALA A 286 -15.19 -9.16 9.00
C ALA A 286 -14.59 -9.32 7.59
N LEU A 287 -15.37 -9.08 6.57
CA LEU A 287 -14.93 -9.00 5.17
C LEU A 287 -14.77 -7.53 4.82
N SER A 288 -13.57 -7.11 4.48
CA SER A 288 -13.26 -5.71 4.16
C SER A 288 -12.77 -5.63 2.72
N PHE A 289 -13.61 -5.09 1.85
CA PHE A 289 -13.31 -4.95 0.44
C PHE A 289 -12.73 -3.59 0.10
N THR A 290 -11.74 -3.60 -0.80
CA THR A 290 -11.28 -2.43 -1.55
C THR A 290 -11.38 -2.74 -3.03
N ALA A 291 -11.68 -1.74 -3.86
CA ALA A 291 -11.64 -1.93 -5.31
C ALA A 291 -10.18 -1.86 -5.79
N TRP A 292 -9.77 -2.81 -6.62
CA TRP A 292 -8.47 -2.75 -7.27
C TRP A 292 -8.35 -1.45 -8.09
N CYS A 293 -7.21 -0.80 -7.98
CA CYS A 293 -6.88 0.39 -8.74
C CYS A 293 -5.46 0.21 -9.31
N PRO A 294 -5.23 0.42 -10.60
CA PRO A 294 -3.91 0.31 -11.18
C PRO A 294 -2.94 1.31 -10.54
N ASP A 295 -1.70 0.88 -10.38
CA ASP A 295 -0.61 1.70 -9.85
C ASP A 295 0.61 1.56 -10.78
N PRO A 296 1.23 2.67 -11.21
CA PRO A 296 2.27 2.67 -12.24
C PRO A 296 3.51 1.84 -11.92
N ALA A 297 3.80 1.62 -10.64
CA ALA A 297 4.94 0.79 -10.24
C ALA A 297 4.67 -0.72 -10.30
N THR A 298 3.42 -1.15 -10.54
CA THR A 298 3.01 -2.56 -10.37
C THR A 298 2.86 -3.32 -11.68
N PRO A 299 3.01 -4.66 -11.67
CA PRO A 299 2.72 -5.51 -12.83
C PRO A 299 1.30 -5.35 -13.38
N LEU A 300 0.32 -5.04 -12.53
CA LEU A 300 -1.07 -4.88 -12.97
C LEU A 300 -1.37 -3.50 -13.57
N ALA A 301 -0.41 -2.56 -13.56
CA ALA A 301 -0.62 -1.20 -14.07
C ALA A 301 -1.29 -1.15 -15.46
N PRO A 302 -0.84 -1.92 -16.49
CA PRO A 302 -1.40 -1.85 -17.83
C PRO A 302 -2.65 -2.70 -18.04
N MET A 303 -3.15 -3.38 -17.00
CA MET A 303 -4.38 -4.17 -17.09
C MET A 303 -5.61 -3.29 -17.26
N PRO A 304 -6.61 -3.71 -18.06
CA PRO A 304 -7.81 -2.92 -18.28
C PRO A 304 -8.63 -2.76 -16.99
N LEU A 305 -9.11 -1.55 -16.76
CA LEU A 305 -10.02 -1.23 -15.68
C LEU A 305 -11.45 -1.64 -16.06
N ARG A 306 -12.04 -2.57 -15.32
CA ARG A 306 -13.40 -3.07 -15.54
C ARG A 306 -14.28 -2.77 -14.32
N ASP A 307 -15.57 -2.53 -14.55
CA ASP A 307 -16.52 -2.21 -13.48
C ASP A 307 -17.44 -3.38 -13.11
N ASP A 308 -17.33 -4.52 -13.81
CA ASP A 308 -18.07 -5.75 -13.56
C ASP A 308 -17.88 -6.32 -12.13
N TYR A 309 -16.80 -5.94 -11.45
CA TYR A 309 -16.63 -6.25 -10.03
C TYR A 309 -17.78 -5.70 -9.17
N TRP A 310 -18.39 -4.59 -9.59
CA TRP A 310 -19.48 -3.98 -8.83
C TRP A 310 -20.74 -4.82 -8.93
N ASP A 311 -21.01 -5.41 -10.08
CA ASP A 311 -22.14 -6.32 -10.29
C ASP A 311 -21.93 -7.60 -9.50
N ASN A 312 -20.76 -8.24 -9.61
CA ASN A 312 -20.39 -9.40 -8.82
C ASN A 312 -20.46 -9.14 -7.31
N PHE A 313 -19.94 -8.00 -6.87
CA PHE A 313 -20.01 -7.59 -5.47
C PHE A 313 -21.46 -7.34 -5.03
N SER A 314 -22.30 -6.73 -5.87
CA SER A 314 -23.71 -6.45 -5.57
C SER A 314 -24.49 -7.77 -5.39
N ILE A 315 -24.29 -8.75 -6.27
CA ILE A 315 -24.86 -10.10 -6.14
C ILE A 315 -24.39 -10.78 -4.84
N PHE A 316 -23.09 -10.67 -4.52
CA PHE A 316 -22.54 -11.20 -3.26
C PHE A 316 -23.17 -10.49 -2.05
N LYS A 317 -23.32 -9.17 -2.10
CA LYS A 317 -23.91 -8.34 -1.05
C LYS A 317 -25.38 -8.71 -0.82
N GLU A 318 -26.17 -8.87 -1.89
CA GLU A 318 -27.58 -9.30 -1.80
C GLU A 318 -27.70 -10.68 -1.17
N TRP A 319 -26.90 -11.64 -1.61
CA TRP A 319 -26.83 -12.96 -0.99
C TRP A 319 -26.46 -12.85 0.49
N PHE A 320 -25.46 -12.00 0.81
CA PHE A 320 -24.99 -11.81 2.18
C PHE A 320 -26.09 -11.27 3.09
N PHE A 321 -26.82 -10.24 2.68
CA PHE A 321 -27.88 -9.64 3.49
C PHE A 321 -29.23 -10.38 3.40
N GLY A 322 -29.51 -11.09 2.31
CA GLY A 322 -30.71 -11.90 2.13
C GLY A 322 -30.69 -13.22 2.88
N GLY A 323 -29.54 -13.67 3.33
CA GLY A 323 -29.39 -14.92 4.07
C GLY A 323 -29.95 -14.83 5.48
N LYS A 324 -31.04 -15.55 5.76
CA LYS A 324 -31.57 -15.70 7.13
C LYS A 324 -30.50 -16.32 8.04
N GLY A 325 -30.22 -15.67 9.18
CA GLY A 325 -29.32 -16.21 10.21
C GLY A 325 -27.85 -15.78 10.10
N TRP A 326 -27.54 -14.73 9.33
CA TRP A 326 -26.29 -14.00 9.51
C TRP A 326 -26.36 -13.29 10.87
N SER A 327 -25.79 -13.92 11.87
CA SER A 327 -25.65 -13.33 13.19
C SER A 327 -24.71 -12.12 13.13
N ASN A 328 -24.71 -11.25 14.15
CA ASN A 328 -23.75 -10.16 14.34
C ASN A 328 -22.25 -10.59 14.28
N ARG A 329 -22.00 -11.88 13.95
CA ARG A 329 -20.66 -12.49 13.86
C ARG A 329 -19.95 -12.21 12.53
N ILE A 330 -20.69 -11.87 11.47
CA ILE A 330 -20.07 -11.54 10.18
C ILE A 330 -20.39 -10.10 9.82
N LYS A 331 -19.35 -9.35 9.47
CA LYS A 331 -19.45 -7.93 9.08
C LYS A 331 -18.95 -7.76 7.66
N LEU A 332 -19.65 -6.91 6.89
CA LEU A 332 -19.27 -6.56 5.53
C LEU A 332 -18.90 -5.07 5.47
N MET A 333 -17.73 -4.77 4.91
CA MET A 333 -17.27 -3.41 4.60
C MET A 333 -17.14 -3.28 3.09
N LEU A 334 -17.79 -2.24 2.54
CA LEU A 334 -17.98 -2.10 1.11
C LEU A 334 -16.72 -1.55 0.40
N PRO A 335 -16.47 -1.95 -0.87
CA PRO A 335 -15.45 -1.36 -1.71
C PRO A 335 -15.85 0.05 -2.18
N GLN A 336 -14.90 0.76 -2.77
CA GLN A 336 -15.17 2.04 -3.44
C GLN A 336 -16.10 1.83 -4.63
N GLN A 337 -16.98 2.81 -4.85
CA GLN A 337 -17.84 2.82 -6.05
C GLN A 337 -17.03 3.01 -7.34
N PRO A 338 -17.54 2.53 -8.51
CA PRO A 338 -16.83 2.62 -9.78
C PRO A 338 -16.35 4.02 -10.16
N SER A 339 -17.17 5.05 -9.95
CA SER A 339 -16.79 6.44 -10.25
C SER A 339 -15.61 6.95 -9.42
N SER A 340 -15.58 6.63 -8.12
CA SER A 340 -14.46 7.01 -7.24
C SER A 340 -13.19 6.21 -7.58
N ARG A 341 -13.34 4.94 -7.96
CA ARG A 341 -12.26 4.10 -8.43
C ARG A 341 -11.66 4.62 -9.73
N LEU A 342 -12.51 4.94 -10.71
CA LEU A 342 -12.08 5.50 -11.99
C LEU A 342 -11.29 6.79 -11.80
N GLN A 343 -11.81 7.72 -11.01
CA GLN A 343 -11.11 8.97 -10.71
C GLN A 343 -9.73 8.72 -10.11
N LYS A 344 -9.64 7.80 -9.13
CA LYS A 344 -8.35 7.43 -8.54
C LYS A 344 -7.40 6.83 -9.56
N ALA A 345 -7.89 5.95 -10.44
CA ALA A 345 -7.09 5.32 -11.49
C ALA A 345 -6.56 6.35 -12.51
N MET A 346 -7.40 7.31 -12.93
CA MET A 346 -6.99 8.40 -13.83
C MET A 346 -5.88 9.24 -13.19
N CYS A 347 -6.02 9.62 -11.92
CA CYS A 347 -4.98 10.36 -11.20
C CYS A 347 -3.71 9.52 -11.03
N SER A 348 -3.82 8.23 -10.68
CA SER A 348 -2.67 7.36 -10.44
C SER A 348 -1.86 7.11 -11.71
N MET A 349 -2.53 6.78 -12.80
CA MET A 349 -1.90 6.38 -14.05
C MET A 349 -1.60 7.55 -14.99
N GLY A 350 -2.26 8.71 -14.80
CA GLY A 350 -2.19 9.82 -15.76
C GLY A 350 -2.81 9.49 -17.11
N LEU A 351 -3.79 8.58 -17.14
CA LEU A 351 -4.46 8.09 -18.33
C LEU A 351 -5.92 8.53 -18.38
N SER A 352 -6.46 8.67 -19.60
CA SER A 352 -7.89 8.87 -19.82
C SER A 352 -8.69 7.60 -19.48
N GLU A 353 -9.98 7.75 -19.23
CA GLU A 353 -10.88 6.60 -19.02
C GLU A 353 -10.80 5.59 -20.17
N LYS A 354 -10.81 6.05 -21.43
CA LYS A 354 -10.68 5.18 -22.63
C LYS A 354 -9.43 4.31 -22.55
N GLN A 355 -8.27 4.91 -22.28
CA GLN A 355 -7.01 4.19 -22.16
C GLN A 355 -7.01 3.17 -21.01
N LEU A 356 -7.54 3.56 -19.85
CA LEU A 356 -7.67 2.66 -18.70
C LEU A 356 -8.57 1.46 -18.99
N ARG A 357 -9.68 1.66 -19.71
CA ARG A 357 -10.60 0.57 -20.09
C ARG A 357 -10.06 -0.34 -21.17
N THR A 358 -9.25 0.18 -22.07
CA THR A 358 -8.59 -0.62 -23.12
C THR A 358 -7.43 -1.44 -22.55
N GLY A 359 -6.68 -0.89 -21.60
CA GLY A 359 -5.48 -1.52 -21.05
C GLY A 359 -4.27 -1.42 -22.01
N GLY A 360 -3.18 -2.06 -21.62
CA GLY A 360 -1.94 -2.10 -22.40
C GLY A 360 -1.02 -0.87 -22.21
N TYR A 361 -1.41 0.10 -21.39
CA TYR A 361 -0.68 1.34 -21.19
C TYR A 361 -0.03 1.40 -19.82
N TRP A 362 1.24 1.76 -19.79
CA TRP A 362 1.98 2.03 -18.53
C TRP A 362 1.82 3.47 -18.07
N GLY A 363 1.21 4.33 -18.89
CA GLY A 363 0.99 5.75 -18.63
C GLY A 363 2.26 6.59 -18.78
N PRO A 364 2.16 7.92 -18.64
CA PRO A 364 3.30 8.82 -18.72
C PRO A 364 4.31 8.58 -17.59
N ASN A 365 3.91 7.95 -16.49
CA ASN A 365 4.79 7.55 -15.41
C ASN A 365 5.77 6.42 -15.80
N ASP A 366 5.70 5.87 -17.03
CA ASP A 366 6.69 4.91 -17.52
C ASP A 366 8.11 5.50 -17.62
N GLN A 367 8.24 6.82 -17.59
CA GLN A 367 9.52 7.51 -17.47
C GLN A 367 10.19 7.34 -16.10
N VAL A 368 9.45 6.88 -15.08
CA VAL A 368 10.02 6.61 -13.75
C VAL A 368 10.69 5.23 -13.75
N GLU A 369 11.97 5.20 -13.42
CA GLU A 369 12.73 3.97 -13.22
C GLU A 369 12.51 3.43 -11.81
N TYR A 370 11.59 2.48 -11.70
CA TYR A 370 11.36 1.74 -10.45
C TYR A 370 12.38 0.59 -10.30
N PRO A 371 12.84 0.28 -9.08
CA PRO A 371 13.86 -0.75 -8.83
C PRO A 371 13.58 -2.10 -9.48
N PHE A 372 12.32 -2.47 -9.68
CA PHE A 372 11.90 -3.76 -10.22
C PHE A 372 11.05 -3.65 -11.50
N LYS A 373 11.17 -2.54 -12.23
CA LYS A 373 10.37 -2.26 -13.44
C LYS A 373 10.44 -3.38 -14.48
N ALA A 374 11.63 -3.89 -14.77
CA ALA A 374 11.80 -5.01 -15.72
C ALA A 374 11.07 -6.27 -15.24
N GLY A 375 11.19 -6.62 -13.97
CA GLY A 375 10.47 -7.74 -13.37
C GLY A 375 8.96 -7.53 -13.34
N ALA A 376 8.48 -6.30 -13.14
CA ALA A 376 7.06 -5.96 -13.19
C ALA A 376 6.51 -6.18 -14.62
N LYS A 377 7.23 -5.75 -15.66
CA LYS A 377 6.85 -5.97 -17.06
C LYS A 377 6.84 -7.47 -17.43
N ALA A 378 7.79 -8.25 -16.91
CA ALA A 378 7.81 -9.71 -17.11
C ALA A 378 6.63 -10.40 -16.41
N MET A 379 6.31 -10.00 -15.19
CA MET A 379 5.16 -10.55 -14.46
C MET A 379 3.83 -10.16 -15.13
N TYR A 380 3.69 -8.95 -15.64
CA TYR A 380 2.53 -8.55 -16.43
C TYR A 380 2.26 -9.52 -17.58
N LYS A 381 3.28 -9.80 -18.40
CA LYS A 381 3.15 -10.73 -19.53
C LYS A 381 2.71 -12.12 -19.06
N LYS A 382 3.27 -12.61 -17.96
CA LYS A 382 2.87 -13.89 -17.37
C LYS A 382 1.39 -13.89 -16.96
N ILE A 383 0.93 -12.85 -16.26
CA ILE A 383 -0.46 -12.72 -15.81
C ILE A 383 -1.41 -12.63 -17.01
N LEU A 384 -1.07 -11.80 -18.01
CA LEU A 384 -1.86 -11.64 -19.22
C LEU A 384 -2.06 -12.99 -19.93
N ASN A 385 -0.98 -13.74 -20.16
CA ASN A 385 -1.04 -15.07 -20.77
C ASN A 385 -1.89 -16.06 -19.97
N GLN A 386 -1.88 -15.97 -18.63
CA GLN A 386 -2.72 -16.82 -17.78
C GLN A 386 -4.20 -16.50 -17.93
N ILE A 387 -4.55 -15.21 -18.02
CA ILE A 387 -5.93 -14.77 -18.23
C ILE A 387 -6.42 -15.15 -19.62
N GLU A 388 -5.64 -14.85 -20.69
CA GLU A 388 -6.01 -15.10 -22.08
C GLU A 388 -6.11 -16.59 -22.42
N SER A 389 -5.23 -17.41 -21.87
CA SER A 389 -5.23 -18.86 -22.13
C SER A 389 -6.37 -19.62 -21.43
N GLY A 390 -7.16 -18.95 -20.59
CA GLY A 390 -8.19 -19.60 -19.80
C GLY A 390 -7.65 -20.72 -18.89
N ARG A 391 -6.32 -20.84 -18.75
CA ARG A 391 -5.68 -21.84 -17.90
C ARG A 391 -5.97 -21.54 -16.44
N ILE A 392 -7.14 -21.98 -16.04
CA ILE A 392 -7.46 -22.23 -14.65
C ILE A 392 -6.47 -23.29 -14.19
N TRP A 393 -5.71 -23.00 -13.17
CA TRP A 393 -4.85 -23.99 -12.54
C TRP A 393 -5.73 -25.16 -12.08
N GLY A 394 -5.83 -26.18 -12.92
CA GLY A 394 -6.15 -27.51 -12.48
C GLY A 394 -4.97 -27.99 -11.66
N GLY A 395 -5.19 -28.37 -10.42
CA GLY A 395 -4.14 -28.83 -9.54
C GLY A 395 -3.37 -30.00 -10.16
N GLY A 396 -2.05 -29.90 -10.05
CA GLY A 396 -1.13 -30.98 -10.05
C GLY A 396 -0.48 -31.01 -8.68
#